data_88b8cd3bc7a03931834e27a5bfb76583
#
_entry.id   88b8cd3bc7a03931834e27a5bfb76583
#
_cell.length_a   1.000
_cell.length_b   1.000
_cell.length_c   1.000
_cell.angle_alpha   90.00
_cell.angle_beta   90.00
_cell.angle_gamma   90.00
#
_symmetry.space_group_name_H-M   'P 1'
#
loop_
_entity.id
_entity.type
_entity.pdbx_description
1 polymer ?
#
loop_
_entity_poly.entity_id
_entity_poly.type
_entity_poly.pdbx_seq_one_letter_code
_entity_poly.pdbx_strand_id
1 'polypeptide(L)'
;VFYAPHSRHTGISREDVDNCKALRILAESDAAGPFLMSTENGRQIFVTGHPEYDKYTLDSEYRRDVDKGLPIHVPVNYYPDDDPTKPPLFRWRAHAHLLYENWLNYYVYQNTPYDLGAISKVEHEEE
;
A
#
# COMPACT_ATOMS: atom_id res chain seq x y z
N VAL A 1 -14.66 3.24 -5.54
CA VAL A 1 -13.72 4.23 -4.96
C VAL A 1 -13.33 3.77 -3.57
N PHE A 2 -12.04 3.84 -3.25
CA PHE A 2 -11.49 3.50 -1.93
C PHE A 2 -10.42 4.53 -1.54
N TYR A 3 -10.03 4.51 -0.27
CA TYR A 3 -9.00 5.38 0.27
C TYR A 3 -7.74 4.58 0.58
N ALA A 4 -6.57 5.21 0.45
CA ALA A 4 -5.28 4.69 0.90
C ALA A 4 -4.42 5.85 1.39
N PRO A 5 -3.70 5.70 2.51
CA PRO A 5 -2.76 6.71 2.96
C PRO A 5 -1.59 6.86 1.99
N HIS A 6 -1.16 8.09 1.79
CA HIS A 6 0.06 8.41 1.06
C HIS A 6 0.97 9.30 1.92
N SER A 7 2.22 8.89 2.09
CA SER A 7 3.25 9.64 2.79
C SER A 7 4.54 9.55 1.99
N ARG A 8 4.81 10.56 1.16
CA ARG A 8 5.99 10.56 0.30
C ARG A 8 6.36 11.97 -0.14
N HIS A 9 7.64 12.21 -0.32
CA HIS A 9 8.19 13.46 -0.87
C HIS A 9 8.47 13.37 -2.38
N THR A 10 8.41 12.17 -2.95
CA THR A 10 8.59 11.92 -4.39
C THR A 10 7.37 11.18 -4.92
N GLY A 11 7.16 11.25 -6.22
CA GLY A 11 6.05 10.57 -6.88
C GLY A 11 6.48 9.93 -8.19
N ILE A 12 5.62 9.09 -8.71
CA ILE A 12 5.70 8.59 -10.09
C ILE A 12 4.52 9.15 -10.85
N SER A 13 4.77 9.68 -12.02
CA SER A 13 3.71 10.19 -12.89
C SER A 13 3.03 9.06 -13.66
N ARG A 14 1.81 9.30 -14.12
CA ARG A 14 1.15 8.38 -15.04
C ARG A 14 1.95 8.21 -16.32
N GLU A 15 2.54 9.28 -16.84
CA GLU A 15 3.36 9.25 -18.05
C GLU A 15 4.58 8.34 -17.90
N ASP A 16 5.24 8.36 -16.73
CA ASP A 16 6.39 7.47 -16.46
C ASP A 16 5.96 6.01 -16.50
N VAL A 17 4.78 5.68 -15.97
CA VAL A 17 4.26 4.31 -15.99
C VAL A 17 3.85 3.92 -17.40
N ASP A 18 3.15 4.78 -18.14
CA ASP A 18 2.69 4.50 -19.51
C ASP A 18 3.88 4.31 -20.49
N ASN A 19 5.01 4.96 -20.22
CA ASN A 19 6.26 4.76 -20.97
C ASN A 19 6.94 3.41 -20.66
N CYS A 20 6.61 2.77 -19.55
CA CYS A 20 7.09 1.46 -19.18
C CYS A 20 6.13 0.36 -19.65
N LYS A 21 6.35 -0.17 -20.87
CA LYS A 21 5.47 -1.18 -21.49
C LYS A 21 5.26 -2.46 -20.66
N ALA A 22 6.13 -2.71 -19.68
CA ALA A 22 6.02 -3.86 -18.79
C ALA A 22 5.01 -3.65 -17.64
N LEU A 23 4.56 -2.41 -17.42
CA LEU A 23 3.66 -2.06 -16.34
C LEU A 23 2.28 -1.67 -16.84
N ARG A 24 1.28 -1.96 -16.03
CA ARG A 24 -0.08 -1.44 -16.17
C ARG A 24 -0.57 -0.87 -14.86
N ILE A 25 -1.31 0.22 -14.92
CA ILE A 25 -1.95 0.83 -13.75
C ILE A 25 -3.24 0.06 -13.47
N LEU A 26 -3.40 -0.38 -12.23
CA LEU A 26 -4.61 -1.06 -11.73
C LEU A 26 -5.50 -0.12 -10.93
N ALA A 27 -4.90 0.86 -10.23
CA ALA A 27 -5.61 1.88 -9.49
C ALA A 27 -4.79 3.17 -9.47
N GLU A 28 -5.48 4.29 -9.58
CA GLU A 28 -4.90 5.64 -9.50
C GLU A 28 -5.92 6.65 -8.96
N SER A 29 -5.45 7.84 -8.60
CA SER A 29 -6.31 8.98 -8.27
C SER A 29 -5.74 10.27 -8.87
N ASP A 30 -6.61 11.24 -9.09
CA ASP A 30 -6.20 12.56 -9.60
C ASP A 30 -5.28 13.30 -8.61
N ALA A 31 -5.49 13.07 -7.29
CA ALA A 31 -4.74 13.74 -6.25
C ALA A 31 -3.36 13.13 -5.98
N ALA A 32 -3.21 11.81 -6.11
CA ALA A 32 -1.99 11.10 -5.71
C ALA A 32 -1.30 10.37 -6.87
N GLY A 33 -1.90 10.34 -8.06
CA GLY A 33 -1.37 9.61 -9.22
C GLY A 33 -1.52 8.10 -9.09
N PRO A 34 -0.66 7.32 -9.79
CA PRO A 34 -0.68 5.87 -9.76
C PRO A 34 -0.51 5.32 -8.34
N PHE A 35 -1.42 4.47 -7.91
CA PHE A 35 -1.40 3.83 -6.59
C PHE A 35 -0.97 2.37 -6.67
N LEU A 36 -1.59 1.60 -7.56
CA LEU A 36 -1.35 0.18 -7.71
C LEU A 36 -0.99 -0.14 -9.15
N MET A 37 0.14 -0.78 -9.35
CA MET A 37 0.64 -1.17 -10.67
C MET A 37 1.07 -2.63 -10.64
N SER A 38 1.04 -3.26 -11.80
CA SER A 38 1.44 -4.67 -11.96
C SER A 38 2.16 -4.88 -13.28
N THR A 39 3.09 -5.83 -13.31
CA THR A 39 3.53 -6.42 -14.58
C THR A 39 2.40 -7.26 -15.18
N GLU A 40 2.44 -7.48 -16.50
CA GLU A 40 1.40 -8.22 -17.21
C GLU A 40 1.19 -9.64 -16.65
N ASN A 41 2.28 -10.31 -16.28
CA ASN A 41 2.24 -11.64 -15.68
C ASN A 41 1.89 -11.67 -14.18
N GLY A 42 1.66 -10.50 -13.56
CA GLY A 42 1.30 -10.39 -12.15
C GLY A 42 2.39 -10.76 -11.14
N ARG A 43 3.62 -11.03 -11.59
CA ARG A 43 4.73 -11.43 -10.70
C ARG A 43 5.34 -10.29 -9.92
N GLN A 44 5.16 -9.05 -10.38
CA GLN A 44 5.60 -7.85 -9.68
C GLN A 44 4.41 -6.92 -9.50
N ILE A 45 4.15 -6.57 -8.24
CA ILE A 45 3.09 -5.65 -7.83
C ILE A 45 3.75 -4.48 -7.12
N PHE A 46 3.40 -3.27 -7.50
CA PHE A 46 3.93 -2.04 -6.94
C PHE A 46 2.81 -1.24 -6.32
N VAL A 47 2.99 -0.83 -5.08
CA VAL A 47 2.04 0.00 -4.32
C VAL A 47 2.77 1.25 -3.87
N THR A 48 2.28 2.43 -4.25
CA THR A 48 2.93 3.71 -3.93
C THR A 48 2.40 4.39 -2.67
N GLY A 49 1.32 3.86 -2.10
CA GLY A 49 0.75 4.29 -0.83
C GLY A 49 1.00 3.26 0.27
N HIS A 50 0.44 3.53 1.44
CA HIS A 50 0.63 2.75 2.66
C HIS A 50 -0.70 2.17 3.19
N PRO A 51 -1.30 1.18 2.50
CA PRO A 51 -2.53 0.56 2.98
C PRO A 51 -2.37 -0.15 4.33
N GLU A 52 -1.12 -0.50 4.72
CA GLU A 52 -0.77 -1.11 6.00
C GLU A 52 -0.81 -0.15 7.19
N TYR A 53 -0.88 1.17 6.98
CA TYR A 53 -0.87 2.14 8.07
C TYR A 53 -2.03 1.96 9.03
N ASP A 54 -1.73 2.05 10.33
CA ASP A 54 -2.73 2.24 11.37
C ASP A 54 -3.37 3.62 11.28
N LYS A 55 -4.47 3.79 12.02
CA LYS A 55 -5.26 5.03 12.04
C LYS A 55 -4.42 6.29 12.25
N TYR A 56 -3.42 6.23 13.13
CA TYR A 56 -2.63 7.39 13.56
C TYR A 56 -1.22 7.45 12.99
N THR A 57 -0.80 6.51 12.17
CA THR A 57 0.56 6.49 11.63
C THR A 57 0.85 7.75 10.81
N LEU A 58 -0.03 8.09 9.87
CA LEU A 58 0.13 9.30 9.05
C LEU A 58 0.00 10.59 9.88
N ASP A 59 -0.85 10.61 10.92
CA ASP A 59 -0.95 11.73 11.87
C ASP A 59 0.39 11.97 12.59
N SER A 60 1.02 10.90 13.05
CA SER A 60 2.32 10.98 13.73
C SER A 60 3.42 11.50 12.81
N GLU A 61 3.43 11.07 11.55
CA GLU A 61 4.37 11.57 10.55
C GLU A 61 4.14 13.05 10.23
N TYR A 62 2.88 13.43 10.03
CA TYR A 62 2.50 14.82 9.78
C TYR A 62 2.95 15.73 10.93
N ARG A 63 2.62 15.38 12.18
CA ARG A 63 3.01 16.18 13.38
C ARG A 63 4.52 16.25 13.53
N ARG A 64 5.23 15.14 13.36
CA ARG A 64 6.70 15.11 13.39
C ARG A 64 7.31 16.11 12.39
N ASP A 65 6.75 16.19 11.20
CA ASP A 65 7.29 17.04 10.14
C ASP A 65 6.90 18.51 10.33
N VAL A 66 5.71 18.78 10.88
CA VAL A 66 5.32 20.13 11.37
C VAL A 66 6.27 20.61 12.47
N ASP A 67 6.56 19.76 13.46
CA ASP A 67 7.43 20.09 14.58
C ASP A 67 8.88 20.39 14.14
N LYS A 68 9.30 19.77 13.02
CA LYS A 68 10.59 20.06 12.38
C LYS A 68 10.58 21.31 11.51
N GLY A 69 9.45 21.98 11.36
CA GLY A 69 9.29 23.17 10.54
C GLY A 69 9.38 22.90 9.02
N LEU A 70 9.08 21.65 8.59
CA LEU A 70 9.07 21.31 7.17
C LEU A 70 7.86 21.93 6.47
N PRO A 71 8.00 22.37 5.20
CA PRO A 71 6.90 22.95 4.42
C PRO A 71 5.98 21.85 3.90
N ILE A 72 5.18 21.26 4.78
CA ILE A 72 4.23 20.20 4.44
C ILE A 72 2.78 20.71 4.54
N HIS A 73 1.89 20.03 3.85
CA HIS A 73 0.46 20.31 3.88
C HIS A 73 -0.27 19.29 4.75
N VAL A 74 -1.45 19.70 5.25
CA VAL A 74 -2.37 18.78 5.91
C VAL A 74 -2.72 17.65 4.93
N PRO A 75 -2.64 16.37 5.35
CA PRO A 75 -3.04 15.25 4.49
C PRO A 75 -4.51 15.37 4.06
N VAL A 76 -4.73 15.43 2.75
CA VAL A 76 -6.06 15.63 2.16
C VAL A 76 -6.96 14.42 2.43
N ASN A 77 -8.22 14.67 2.79
CA ASN A 77 -9.23 13.64 3.08
C ASN A 77 -8.89 12.70 4.25
N TYR A 78 -7.89 13.00 5.04
CA TYR A 78 -7.46 12.18 6.17
C TYR A 78 -8.16 12.59 7.48
N TYR A 79 -8.30 13.88 7.70
CA TYR A 79 -9.07 14.39 8.83
C TYR A 79 -10.49 14.78 8.39
N PRO A 80 -11.48 14.80 9.32
CA PRO A 80 -12.77 15.42 9.04
C PRO A 80 -12.57 16.89 8.63
N ASP A 81 -13.10 17.29 7.48
CA ASP A 81 -12.99 18.65 6.93
C ASP A 81 -11.53 19.15 6.75
N ASP A 82 -10.58 18.20 6.59
CA ASP A 82 -9.13 18.45 6.57
C ASP A 82 -8.61 19.22 7.79
N ASP A 83 -9.29 19.12 8.93
CA ASP A 83 -8.96 19.77 10.20
C ASP A 83 -8.08 18.85 11.07
N PRO A 84 -6.76 19.14 11.23
CA PRO A 84 -5.84 18.30 11.98
C PRO A 84 -6.04 18.37 13.51
N THR A 85 -6.98 19.16 14.00
CA THR A 85 -7.38 19.15 15.41
C THR A 85 -8.37 18.04 15.72
N LYS A 86 -8.99 17.46 14.70
CA LYS A 86 -9.94 16.35 14.81
C LYS A 86 -9.26 15.00 14.68
N PRO A 87 -9.82 13.93 15.27
CA PRO A 87 -9.28 12.57 15.08
C PRO A 87 -9.33 12.15 13.59
N PRO A 88 -8.29 11.44 13.08
CA PRO A 88 -8.27 10.97 11.71
C PRO A 88 -9.43 10.03 11.36
N LEU A 89 -9.82 10.05 10.09
CA LEU A 89 -10.77 9.10 9.51
C LEU A 89 -10.04 7.81 9.14
N PHE A 90 -10.55 6.65 9.59
CA PHE A 90 -9.96 5.35 9.28
C PHE A 90 -10.81 4.60 8.25
N ARG A 91 -10.65 4.93 6.96
CA ARG A 91 -11.52 4.48 5.88
C ARG A 91 -10.91 3.42 4.96
N TRP A 92 -9.65 3.02 5.15
CA TRP A 92 -8.92 2.16 4.21
C TRP A 92 -8.74 0.71 4.69
N ARG A 93 -8.98 0.39 5.94
CA ARG A 93 -8.67 -0.91 6.54
C ARG A 93 -9.28 -2.09 5.77
N ALA A 94 -10.56 -2.03 5.44
CA ALA A 94 -11.25 -3.11 4.72
C ALA A 94 -10.64 -3.33 3.33
N HIS A 95 -10.35 -2.26 2.60
CA HIS A 95 -9.73 -2.33 1.28
C HIS A 95 -8.28 -2.76 1.33
N ALA A 96 -7.54 -2.38 2.38
CA ALA A 96 -6.18 -2.86 2.62
C ALA A 96 -6.16 -4.38 2.82
N HIS A 97 -7.03 -4.92 3.67
CA HIS A 97 -7.16 -6.36 3.86
C HIS A 97 -7.49 -7.06 2.54
N LEU A 98 -8.48 -6.56 1.79
CA LEU A 98 -8.86 -7.14 0.50
C LEU A 98 -7.69 -7.12 -0.50
N LEU A 99 -6.90 -6.04 -0.55
CA LEU A 99 -5.73 -5.94 -1.41
C LEU A 99 -4.71 -7.04 -1.09
N TYR A 100 -4.34 -7.19 0.19
CA TYR A 100 -3.35 -8.19 0.61
C TYR A 100 -3.88 -9.62 0.48
N GLU A 101 -5.14 -9.87 0.83
CA GLU A 101 -5.76 -11.19 0.66
C GLU A 101 -5.84 -11.61 -0.80
N ASN A 102 -6.23 -10.70 -1.70
CA ASN A 102 -6.24 -10.97 -3.12
C ASN A 102 -4.83 -11.23 -3.67
N TRP A 103 -3.83 -10.46 -3.25
CA TRP A 103 -2.46 -10.68 -3.65
C TRP A 103 -1.96 -12.06 -3.19
N LEU A 104 -2.15 -12.41 -1.92
CA LEU A 104 -1.77 -13.71 -1.40
C LEU A 104 -2.48 -14.86 -2.13
N ASN A 105 -3.80 -14.78 -2.29
CA ASN A 105 -4.59 -15.86 -2.86
C ASN A 105 -4.37 -16.07 -4.36
N TYR A 106 -4.33 -14.97 -5.14
CA TYR A 106 -4.32 -15.07 -6.59
C TYR A 106 -2.92 -15.00 -7.20
N TYR A 107 -1.96 -14.36 -6.54
CA TYR A 107 -0.62 -14.19 -7.09
C TYR A 107 0.44 -15.01 -6.36
N VAL A 108 0.36 -15.14 -5.05
CA VAL A 108 1.35 -15.91 -4.29
C VAL A 108 1.00 -17.40 -4.29
N TYR A 109 -0.14 -17.78 -3.73
CA TYR A 109 -0.47 -19.21 -3.57
C TYR A 109 -0.72 -19.93 -4.89
N GLN A 110 -1.35 -19.29 -5.87
CA GLN A 110 -1.68 -19.94 -7.13
C GLN A 110 -0.50 -20.00 -8.12
N ASN A 111 0.49 -19.13 -7.99
CA ASN A 111 1.62 -19.05 -8.92
C ASN A 111 2.93 -19.58 -8.33
N THR A 112 2.97 -19.90 -7.03
CA THR A 112 4.15 -20.47 -6.39
C THR A 112 4.04 -21.99 -6.39
N PRO A 113 4.94 -22.71 -7.09
CA PRO A 113 4.95 -24.16 -7.01
C PRO A 113 5.28 -24.58 -5.59
N TYR A 114 4.37 -25.33 -4.98
CA TYR A 114 4.50 -25.80 -3.62
C TYR A 114 4.27 -27.30 -3.55
N ASP A 115 5.27 -28.05 -3.15
CA ASP A 115 5.20 -29.50 -2.97
C ASP A 115 5.27 -29.82 -1.46
N LEU A 116 4.13 -30.20 -0.92
CA LEU A 116 4.04 -30.65 0.50
C LEU A 116 4.90 -31.89 0.77
N GLY A 117 5.12 -32.74 -0.23
CA GLY A 117 5.95 -33.93 -0.12
C GLY A 117 7.44 -33.62 0.00
N ALA A 118 7.86 -32.43 -0.43
CA ALA A 118 9.25 -31.98 -0.32
C ALA A 118 9.62 -31.41 1.05
N ILE A 119 8.64 -31.22 1.97
CA ILE A 119 8.90 -30.79 3.34
C ILE A 119 9.50 -31.97 4.11
N SER A 120 10.76 -31.84 4.50
CA SER A 120 11.40 -32.78 5.38
C SER A 120 10.63 -32.88 6.71
N LYS A 121 10.21 -34.06 7.09
CA LYS A 121 9.67 -34.28 8.43
C LYS A 121 10.80 -33.98 9.40
N VAL A 122 10.59 -33.01 10.29
CA VAL A 122 11.47 -32.81 11.43
C VAL A 122 11.25 -34.02 12.35
N GLU A 123 12.22 -34.94 12.39
CA GLU A 123 12.24 -35.98 13.40
C GLU A 123 12.50 -35.28 14.74
N HIS A 124 11.49 -35.27 15.61
CA HIS A 124 11.68 -34.92 17.02
C HIS A 124 12.45 -36.09 17.62
N GLU A 125 13.74 -35.91 17.88
CA GLU A 125 14.46 -36.77 18.80
C GLU A 125 13.84 -36.54 20.17
N GLU A 126 13.09 -37.54 20.67
CA GLU A 126 12.64 -37.60 22.04
C GLU A 126 13.89 -37.87 22.91
N GLU A 127 14.28 -36.92 23.76
CA GLU A 127 15.16 -37.12 24.89
C GLU A 127 14.39 -37.71 26.09
#